data_cc4a4b194fce01b219c5808b2ccb2ec5
#
_entry.id   cc4a4b194fce01b219c5808b2ccb2ec5
#
_cell.length_a   1.000
_cell.length_b   1.000
_cell.length_c   1.000
_cell.angle_alpha   90.00
_cell.angle_beta   90.00
_cell.angle_gamma   90.00
#
_symmetry.space_group_name_H-M   'P 1'
#
loop_
_entity.id
_entity.type
_entity.pdbx_description
1 polymer ?
#
loop_
_entity_poly.entity_id
_entity_poly.type
_entity_poly.pdbx_seq_one_letter_code
_entity_poly.pdbx_strand_id
1 'polypeptide(L)'
;AKYGVGSTTGSSVFVENNYFRMTNRPMMSSLQGTDATGDGTFSGENGGIIKSFGNVFAENGSYFSYITYQKNNTSFDAYEASSRNEQVPASVKTLKGGTIYDNFDTNSSLMYTYNVDPAEDVPAVVTGFYGAGRINHGDFTWTFADVDGHNVSSYAYDAKLGAALD
;
A
#
# COMPACT_ATOMS: atom_id res chain seq x y z
N ALA A 1 -7.19 9.06 -1.03
CA ALA A 1 -6.31 9.20 0.13
C ALA A 1 -5.07 10.01 -0.21
N LYS A 2 -4.44 10.64 0.80
CA LYS A 2 -3.20 11.41 0.58
C LYS A 2 -2.05 10.48 0.21
N TYR A 3 -1.88 9.38 0.96
CA TYR A 3 -0.97 8.29 0.63
C TYR A 3 -1.58 6.94 1.03
N GLY A 4 -1.11 5.87 0.41
CA GLY A 4 -1.55 4.50 0.70
C GLY A 4 -0.63 3.80 1.68
N VAL A 5 0.61 3.55 1.28
CA VAL A 5 1.63 2.86 2.09
C VAL A 5 2.78 3.81 2.39
N GLY A 6 3.24 3.84 3.63
CA GLY A 6 4.38 4.65 4.06
C GLY A 6 5.51 3.81 4.64
N SER A 7 6.76 4.14 4.29
CA SER A 7 7.97 3.57 4.89
C SER A 7 8.70 4.65 5.70
N THR A 8 9.01 4.34 6.95
CA THR A 8 9.74 5.21 7.87
C THR A 8 10.73 4.41 8.70
N THR A 9 11.63 5.07 9.41
CA THR A 9 12.59 4.44 10.35
C THR A 9 13.40 3.31 9.70
N GLY A 10 13.78 3.49 8.43
CA GLY A 10 14.62 2.55 7.69
C GLY A 10 13.97 1.19 7.39
N SER A 11 12.63 1.10 7.40
CA SER A 11 11.95 -0.18 7.22
C SER A 11 12.04 -0.74 5.81
N SER A 12 12.14 -2.07 5.69
CA SER A 12 11.91 -2.81 4.45
C SER A 12 10.43 -3.16 4.33
N VAL A 13 9.78 -2.73 3.25
CA VAL A 13 8.34 -2.95 3.03
C VAL A 13 8.13 -3.59 1.68
N PHE A 14 7.41 -4.71 1.64
CA PHE A 14 6.97 -5.34 0.40
C PHE A 14 5.49 -5.06 0.15
N VAL A 15 5.18 -4.52 -1.02
CA VAL A 15 3.83 -4.16 -1.44
C VAL A 15 3.51 -4.89 -2.73
N GLU A 16 2.58 -5.84 -2.66
CA GLU A 16 2.28 -6.76 -3.75
C GLU A 16 0.79 -6.80 -4.06
N ASN A 17 0.46 -6.75 -5.34
CA ASN A 17 -0.89 -6.96 -5.88
C ASN A 17 -1.99 -6.13 -5.20
N ASN A 18 -1.71 -4.88 -4.88
CA ASN A 18 -2.74 -3.96 -4.36
C ASN A 18 -3.38 -3.16 -5.49
N TYR A 19 -4.61 -2.77 -5.27
CA TYR A 19 -5.33 -1.86 -6.14
C TYR A 19 -5.48 -0.50 -5.47
N PHE A 20 -4.67 0.47 -5.92
CA PHE A 20 -4.71 1.84 -5.44
C PHE A 20 -5.65 2.66 -6.32
N ARG A 21 -6.76 3.11 -5.73
CA ARG A 21 -7.75 3.92 -6.42
C ARG A 21 -7.81 5.32 -5.83
N MET A 22 -7.69 6.34 -6.68
CA MET A 22 -7.76 7.75 -6.27
C MET A 22 -6.79 8.09 -5.11
N THR A 23 -5.60 7.49 -5.12
CA THR A 23 -4.57 7.73 -4.11
C THR A 23 -3.51 8.64 -4.69
N ASN A 24 -3.33 9.83 -4.11
CA ASN A 24 -2.39 10.81 -4.65
C ASN A 24 -0.93 10.31 -4.65
N ARG A 25 -0.54 9.62 -3.58
CA ARG A 25 0.77 9.01 -3.42
C ARG A 25 0.57 7.55 -2.99
N PRO A 26 0.56 6.60 -3.92
CA PRO A 26 0.25 5.19 -3.58
C PRO A 26 1.24 4.62 -2.57
N MET A 27 2.50 4.93 -2.74
CA MET A 27 3.57 4.56 -1.83
C MET A 27 4.45 5.77 -1.57
N MET A 28 5.03 5.87 -0.37
CA MET A 28 5.83 7.02 0.02
C MET A 28 6.87 6.62 1.04
N SER A 29 8.13 6.93 0.79
CA SER A 29 9.21 6.80 1.76
C SER A 29 9.52 8.14 2.41
N SER A 30 9.58 8.16 3.75
CA SER A 30 9.78 9.40 4.49
C SER A 30 11.11 10.09 4.15
N LEU A 31 11.06 11.39 3.99
CA LEU A 31 12.17 12.29 3.67
C LEU A 31 12.84 12.05 2.31
N GLN A 32 12.21 11.30 1.42
CA GLN A 32 12.69 11.07 0.05
C GLN A 32 11.53 10.97 -0.92
N GLY A 33 11.82 10.84 -2.21
CA GLY A 33 10.79 10.73 -3.24
C GLY A 33 9.79 11.88 -3.19
N THR A 34 8.51 11.55 -3.23
CA THR A 34 7.43 12.55 -3.18
C THR A 34 7.30 13.22 -1.82
N ASP A 35 7.75 12.59 -0.73
CA ASP A 35 7.75 13.21 0.60
C ASP A 35 8.79 14.34 0.71
N ALA A 36 9.95 14.21 0.04
CA ALA A 36 10.97 15.24 0.03
C ALA A 36 10.56 16.51 -0.75
N THR A 37 9.58 16.41 -1.63
CA THR A 37 9.07 17.51 -2.47
C THR A 37 7.73 18.06 -2.03
N GLY A 38 7.14 17.47 -0.99
CA GLY A 38 5.81 17.85 -0.48
C GLY A 38 5.85 18.95 0.59
N ASP A 39 4.68 19.28 1.10
CA ASP A 39 4.47 20.32 2.12
C ASP A 39 4.81 19.84 3.55
N GLY A 40 5.84 19.08 3.68
CA GLY A 40 6.28 18.48 4.94
C GLY A 40 6.30 16.96 4.90
N THR A 41 7.01 16.38 5.84
CA THR A 41 7.15 14.92 5.95
C THR A 41 6.02 14.30 6.76
N PHE A 42 5.67 13.05 6.42
CA PHE A 42 4.66 12.32 7.18
C PHE A 42 5.20 11.75 8.51
N SER A 43 6.50 11.56 8.68
CA SER A 43 7.05 11.01 9.93
C SER A 43 8.22 11.78 10.54
N GLY A 44 9.02 12.46 9.74
CA GLY A 44 10.25 13.11 10.20
C GLY A 44 11.46 12.19 10.36
N GLU A 45 11.26 10.89 10.30
CA GLU A 45 12.32 9.89 10.34
C GLU A 45 12.69 9.42 8.94
N ASN A 46 13.95 9.05 8.73
CA ASN A 46 14.39 8.57 7.42
C ASN A 46 13.62 7.32 7.00
N GLY A 47 13.06 7.37 5.78
CA GLY A 47 12.39 6.23 5.19
C GLY A 47 13.33 5.10 4.83
N GLY A 48 12.77 3.90 4.70
CA GLY A 48 13.46 2.73 4.18
C GLY A 48 13.20 2.53 2.70
N ILE A 49 13.16 1.29 2.27
CA ILE A 49 12.90 0.92 0.89
C ILE A 49 11.58 0.16 0.80
N ILE A 50 10.70 0.60 -0.08
CA ILE A 50 9.52 -0.12 -0.49
C ILE A 50 9.86 -0.89 -1.77
N LYS A 51 9.68 -2.21 -1.77
CA LYS A 51 9.65 -3.03 -2.97
C LYS A 51 8.20 -3.16 -3.43
N SER A 52 7.93 -2.80 -4.66
CA SER A 52 6.61 -2.84 -5.27
C SER A 52 6.57 -3.87 -6.37
N PHE A 53 5.51 -4.69 -6.43
CA PHE A 53 5.29 -5.65 -7.50
C PHE A 53 3.79 -5.87 -7.76
N GLY A 54 3.39 -5.84 -9.02
CA GLY A 54 2.04 -6.22 -9.44
C GLY A 54 0.92 -5.29 -8.95
N ASN A 55 1.25 -4.08 -8.50
CA ASN A 55 0.25 -3.12 -8.02
C ASN A 55 -0.41 -2.38 -9.19
N VAL A 56 -1.70 -2.06 -9.04
CA VAL A 56 -2.49 -1.28 -9.98
C VAL A 56 -2.78 0.10 -9.42
N PHE A 57 -2.60 1.12 -10.24
CA PHE A 57 -2.90 2.51 -9.91
C PHE A 57 -4.01 3.02 -10.82
N ALA A 58 -5.21 3.19 -10.25
CA ALA A 58 -6.43 3.50 -11.02
C ALA A 58 -7.03 4.85 -10.64
N GLU A 59 -7.70 5.45 -11.61
CA GLU A 59 -8.44 6.72 -11.46
C GLU A 59 -7.59 7.83 -10.83
N ASN A 60 -6.34 7.94 -11.29
CA ASN A 60 -5.37 8.90 -10.76
C ASN A 60 -5.83 10.33 -11.06
N GLY A 61 -5.92 11.15 -10.04
CA GLY A 61 -6.21 12.57 -10.16
C GLY A 61 -4.98 13.41 -10.53
N SER A 62 -5.18 14.72 -10.70
CA SER A 62 -4.12 15.68 -11.04
C SER A 62 -3.00 15.78 -9.98
N TYR A 63 -3.27 15.34 -8.76
CA TYR A 63 -2.28 15.33 -7.66
C TYR A 63 -1.53 14.01 -7.53
N PHE A 64 -1.75 13.07 -8.45
CA PHE A 64 -1.01 11.80 -8.44
C PHE A 64 0.48 12.05 -8.64
N SER A 65 1.27 11.52 -7.73
CA SER A 65 2.73 11.61 -7.77
C SER A 65 3.33 10.32 -7.22
N TYR A 66 4.22 9.72 -8.00
CA TYR A 66 4.88 8.49 -7.64
C TYR A 66 6.24 8.43 -8.34
N ILE A 67 7.30 8.32 -7.57
CA ILE A 67 8.69 8.32 -8.06
C ILE A 67 9.28 6.94 -7.83
N THR A 68 9.55 6.23 -8.91
CA THR A 68 10.21 4.92 -8.85
C THR A 68 11.72 5.05 -8.90
N TYR A 69 12.41 4.08 -8.32
CA TYR A 69 13.86 4.00 -8.39
C TYR A 69 14.34 3.97 -9.85
N GLN A 70 15.32 4.79 -10.14
CA GLN A 70 16.09 4.76 -11.37
C GLN A 70 17.57 4.60 -11.01
N LYS A 71 18.36 4.00 -11.91
CA LYS A 71 19.78 3.77 -11.66
C LYS A 71 20.47 5.04 -11.15
N ASN A 72 21.16 4.93 -10.02
CA ASN A 72 21.87 6.02 -9.32
C ASN A 72 20.96 7.08 -8.67
N ASN A 73 19.64 6.87 -8.62
CA ASN A 73 18.76 7.73 -7.86
C ASN A 73 18.65 7.22 -6.41
N THR A 74 18.77 8.12 -5.43
CA THR A 74 18.61 7.83 -4.00
C THR A 74 17.32 8.43 -3.42
N SER A 75 16.61 9.24 -4.20
CA SER A 75 15.35 9.87 -3.81
C SER A 75 14.20 9.30 -4.64
N PHE A 76 13.52 8.34 -4.10
CA PHE A 76 12.41 7.62 -4.74
C PHE A 76 11.41 7.12 -3.69
N ASP A 77 10.20 6.81 -4.12
CA ASP A 77 9.15 6.27 -3.26
C ASP A 77 9.24 4.74 -3.15
N ALA A 78 9.49 4.06 -4.27
CA ALA A 78 9.59 2.62 -4.29
C ALA A 78 10.55 2.10 -5.37
N TYR A 79 11.02 0.87 -5.18
CA TYR A 79 11.69 0.06 -6.17
C TYR A 79 10.65 -0.85 -6.85
N GLU A 80 10.43 -0.64 -8.15
CA GLU A 80 9.53 -1.50 -8.93
C GLU A 80 10.25 -2.76 -9.36
N ALA A 81 9.84 -3.89 -8.80
CA ALA A 81 10.38 -5.19 -9.17
C ALA A 81 9.73 -5.71 -10.47
N SER A 82 10.51 -6.34 -11.32
CA SER A 82 10.04 -6.97 -12.57
C SER A 82 9.40 -8.34 -12.33
N SER A 83 9.66 -8.92 -11.16
CA SER A 83 9.05 -10.20 -10.73
C SER A 83 8.91 -10.23 -9.22
N ARG A 84 7.98 -11.05 -8.72
CA ARG A 84 7.75 -11.22 -7.28
C ARG A 84 9.01 -11.62 -6.53
N ASN A 85 9.83 -12.49 -7.11
CA ASN A 85 11.04 -13.03 -6.46
C ASN A 85 12.32 -12.24 -6.77
N GLU A 86 12.20 -11.11 -7.48
CA GLU A 86 13.36 -10.25 -7.70
C GLU A 86 13.89 -9.72 -6.37
N GLN A 87 15.20 -9.83 -6.18
CA GLN A 87 15.87 -9.23 -5.04
C GLN A 87 16.24 -7.78 -5.33
N VAL A 88 15.96 -6.89 -4.39
CA VAL A 88 16.44 -5.52 -4.48
C VAL A 88 17.96 -5.52 -4.32
N PRO A 89 18.71 -5.02 -5.32
CA PRO A 89 20.16 -5.01 -5.25
C PRO A 89 20.70 -4.19 -4.06
N ALA A 90 21.77 -4.63 -3.44
CA ALA A 90 22.42 -3.90 -2.34
C ALA A 90 22.96 -2.50 -2.74
N SER A 91 23.04 -2.22 -4.05
CA SER A 91 23.40 -0.90 -4.57
C SER A 91 22.25 0.11 -4.50
N VAL A 92 21.01 -0.34 -4.31
CA VAL A 92 19.84 0.53 -4.11
C VAL A 92 19.89 1.08 -2.70
N LYS A 93 20.01 2.39 -2.58
CA LYS A 93 20.15 3.08 -1.30
C LYS A 93 19.25 4.29 -1.23
N THR A 94 18.83 4.62 -0.03
CA THR A 94 18.03 5.82 0.24
C THR A 94 18.85 7.09 0.24
N LEU A 95 18.19 8.23 0.20
CA LEU A 95 18.81 9.58 0.17
C LEU A 95 19.78 9.81 1.35
N LYS A 96 19.46 9.31 2.52
CA LYS A 96 20.30 9.46 3.71
C LYS A 96 21.42 8.41 3.83
N GLY A 97 21.52 7.55 2.86
CA GLY A 97 22.57 6.55 2.73
C GLY A 97 22.54 5.47 3.80
N GLY A 98 22.38 4.26 3.45
CA GLY A 98 22.61 3.18 4.39
C GLY A 98 21.47 2.21 4.62
N THR A 99 20.24 2.53 4.27
CA THR A 99 19.19 1.52 4.37
C THR A 99 19.32 0.57 3.19
N ILE A 100 19.53 -0.70 3.50
CA ILE A 100 19.53 -1.77 2.52
C ILE A 100 18.20 -2.51 2.69
N TYR A 101 17.54 -2.82 1.57
CA TYR A 101 16.39 -3.71 1.60
C TYR A 101 16.88 -5.12 1.95
N ASP A 102 16.36 -5.73 3.01
CA ASP A 102 16.83 -7.01 3.52
C ASP A 102 16.36 -8.23 2.72
N ASN A 103 15.49 -8.02 1.73
CA ASN A 103 14.91 -9.09 0.89
C ASN A 103 14.21 -10.19 1.71
N PHE A 104 13.61 -9.85 2.86
CA PHE A 104 12.88 -10.77 3.72
C PHE A 104 11.78 -11.53 2.96
N ASP A 105 11.17 -10.89 1.96
CA ASP A 105 10.07 -11.40 1.15
C ASP A 105 10.48 -12.51 0.17
N THR A 106 11.78 -12.66 -0.09
CA THR A 106 12.35 -13.77 -0.89
C THR A 106 12.94 -14.88 -0.04
N ASN A 107 12.96 -14.72 1.28
CA ASN A 107 13.51 -15.68 2.22
C ASN A 107 12.41 -16.56 2.82
N SER A 108 12.32 -17.81 2.39
CA SER A 108 11.30 -18.76 2.83
C SER A 108 11.29 -19.06 4.32
N SER A 109 12.37 -18.75 5.04
CA SER A 109 12.42 -18.88 6.50
C SER A 109 11.77 -17.71 7.25
N LEU A 110 11.57 -16.58 6.57
CA LEU A 110 10.98 -15.35 7.13
C LEU A 110 9.55 -15.12 6.64
N MET A 111 9.26 -15.52 5.39
CA MET A 111 7.94 -15.34 4.79
C MET A 111 7.13 -16.64 4.80
N TYR A 112 5.91 -16.53 5.29
CA TYR A 112 4.94 -17.61 5.16
C TYR A 112 4.41 -17.73 3.71
N THR A 113 3.97 -18.92 3.35
CA THR A 113 3.33 -19.15 2.05
C THR A 113 1.93 -18.56 2.05
N TYR A 114 1.60 -17.81 1.02
CA TYR A 114 0.27 -17.24 0.80
C TYR A 114 -0.05 -17.18 -0.70
N ASN A 115 -1.32 -17.09 -1.01
CA ASN A 115 -1.79 -16.83 -2.36
C ASN A 115 -2.25 -15.37 -2.45
N VAL A 116 -1.95 -14.75 -3.57
CA VAL A 116 -2.41 -13.37 -3.86
C VAL A 116 -3.45 -13.40 -4.97
N ASP A 117 -4.48 -12.60 -4.83
CA ASP A 117 -5.40 -12.33 -5.92
C ASP A 117 -4.72 -11.43 -6.96
N PRO A 118 -5.07 -11.54 -8.26
CA PRO A 118 -4.70 -10.53 -9.25
C PRO A 118 -5.17 -9.14 -8.79
N ALA A 119 -4.33 -8.13 -8.96
CA ALA A 119 -4.64 -6.79 -8.44
C ALA A 119 -5.94 -6.21 -9.03
N GLU A 120 -6.26 -6.56 -10.27
CA GLU A 120 -7.48 -6.15 -10.97
C GLU A 120 -8.75 -6.74 -10.33
N ASP A 121 -8.64 -7.89 -9.67
CA ASP A 121 -9.76 -8.56 -9.00
C ASP A 121 -10.00 -8.01 -7.58
N VAL A 122 -9.01 -7.34 -6.99
CA VAL A 122 -9.07 -6.80 -5.61
C VAL A 122 -10.32 -5.94 -5.36
N PRO A 123 -10.75 -5.03 -6.25
CA PRO A 123 -11.98 -4.27 -6.02
C PRO A 123 -13.21 -5.15 -5.83
N ALA A 124 -13.34 -6.20 -6.65
CA ALA A 124 -14.48 -7.13 -6.54
C ALA A 124 -14.39 -7.99 -5.28
N VAL A 125 -13.19 -8.43 -4.91
CA VAL A 125 -12.95 -9.20 -3.68
C VAL A 125 -13.26 -8.35 -2.45
N VAL A 126 -12.74 -7.12 -2.37
CA VAL A 126 -12.92 -6.22 -1.21
C VAL A 126 -14.36 -5.77 -1.06
N THR A 127 -15.09 -5.55 -2.15
CA THR A 127 -16.51 -5.19 -2.12
C THR A 127 -17.46 -6.38 -2.17
N GLY A 128 -16.92 -7.58 -2.33
CA GLY A 128 -17.67 -8.83 -2.37
C GLY A 128 -18.26 -9.25 -1.02
N PHE A 129 -18.93 -10.41 -1.01
CA PHE A 129 -19.69 -10.87 0.14
C PHE A 129 -18.87 -10.97 1.43
N TYR A 130 -17.62 -11.39 1.35
CA TYR A 130 -16.69 -11.50 2.49
C TYR A 130 -15.67 -10.38 2.59
N GLY A 131 -15.75 -9.37 1.74
CA GLY A 131 -14.79 -8.28 1.70
C GLY A 131 -15.02 -7.24 2.79
N ALA A 132 -13.98 -6.47 3.08
CA ALA A 132 -14.02 -5.40 4.08
C ALA A 132 -15.10 -4.34 3.80
N GLY A 133 -15.48 -4.14 2.53
CA GLY A 133 -16.59 -3.28 2.14
C GLY A 133 -17.99 -3.80 2.53
N ARG A 134 -18.07 -5.01 3.07
CA ARG A 134 -19.27 -5.69 3.50
C ARG A 134 -19.25 -6.07 4.98
N ILE A 135 -18.63 -5.26 5.81
CA ILE A 135 -18.61 -5.49 7.26
C ILE A 135 -20.01 -5.31 7.81
N ASN A 136 -20.69 -6.44 8.02
CA ASN A 136 -22.04 -6.50 8.59
C ASN A 136 -21.99 -7.37 9.82
N HIS A 137 -22.33 -6.82 10.96
CA HIS A 137 -22.39 -7.52 12.23
C HIS A 137 -23.78 -7.39 12.84
N GLY A 138 -24.47 -8.49 12.96
CA GLY A 138 -25.80 -8.52 13.56
C GLY A 138 -26.82 -7.70 12.75
N ASP A 139 -27.89 -7.28 13.41
CA ASP A 139 -28.98 -6.51 12.81
C ASP A 139 -28.67 -4.99 12.77
N PHE A 140 -27.41 -4.63 12.84
CA PHE A 140 -27.00 -3.22 12.89
C PHE A 140 -26.77 -2.65 11.50
N THR A 141 -27.18 -1.43 11.30
CA THR A 141 -26.72 -0.59 10.21
C THR A 141 -25.54 0.22 10.69
N TRP A 142 -24.39 0.06 10.07
CA TRP A 142 -23.20 0.83 10.37
C TRP A 142 -23.17 2.08 9.51
N THR A 143 -22.99 3.21 10.15
CA THR A 143 -22.80 4.48 9.47
C THR A 143 -21.39 4.97 9.76
N PHE A 144 -20.60 5.12 8.69
CA PHE A 144 -19.25 5.66 8.78
C PHE A 144 -19.29 7.11 8.30
N ALA A 145 -19.00 8.04 9.20
CA ALA A 145 -18.76 9.42 8.83
C ALA A 145 -17.28 9.56 8.47
N ASP A 146 -17.02 10.04 7.27
CA ASP A 146 -15.69 10.44 6.88
C ASP A 146 -15.27 11.68 7.69
N VAL A 147 -14.14 11.61 8.36
CA VAL A 147 -13.62 12.73 9.16
C VAL A 147 -13.34 13.99 8.34
N ASP A 148 -13.18 13.84 7.03
CA ASP A 148 -12.97 14.95 6.10
C ASP A 148 -14.29 15.56 5.59
N GLY A 149 -15.41 15.16 6.15
CA GLY A 149 -16.74 15.64 5.78
C GLY A 149 -17.29 15.09 4.47
N HIS A 150 -16.68 14.05 3.93
CA HIS A 150 -17.20 13.33 2.76
C HIS A 150 -18.33 12.38 3.15
N ASN A 151 -18.93 11.78 2.16
CA ASN A 151 -20.17 11.01 2.31
C ASN A 151 -20.12 9.98 3.44
N VAL A 152 -21.19 9.95 4.19
CA VAL A 152 -21.48 8.90 5.15
C VAL A 152 -21.88 7.64 4.38
N SER A 153 -21.15 6.55 4.61
CA SER A 153 -21.50 5.23 4.09
C SER A 153 -22.26 4.44 5.14
N SER A 154 -23.39 3.87 4.79
CA SER A 154 -24.13 2.96 5.66
C SER A 154 -24.06 1.54 5.11
N TYR A 155 -23.82 0.59 5.99
CA TYR A 155 -23.77 -0.82 5.67
C TYR A 155 -24.88 -1.53 6.44
N ALA A 156 -25.75 -2.21 5.74
CA ALA A 156 -26.80 -3.02 6.34
C ALA A 156 -26.28 -4.44 6.63
N TYR A 157 -26.80 -5.05 7.68
CA TYR A 157 -26.50 -6.44 8.01
C TYR A 157 -26.87 -7.38 6.84
N ASP A 158 -25.96 -8.26 6.50
CA ASP A 158 -26.20 -9.34 5.57
C ASP A 158 -26.45 -10.64 6.35
N ALA A 159 -27.71 -11.09 6.34
CA ALA A 159 -28.14 -12.29 7.08
C ALA A 159 -27.40 -13.56 6.64
N LYS A 160 -26.98 -13.65 5.38
CA LYS A 160 -26.20 -14.80 4.89
C LYS A 160 -24.80 -14.81 5.45
N LEU A 161 -24.18 -13.65 5.58
CA LEU A 161 -22.86 -13.51 6.19
C LEU A 161 -22.91 -13.83 7.68
N GLY A 162 -23.91 -13.31 8.39
CA GLY A 162 -24.12 -13.62 9.80
C GLY A 162 -24.28 -15.12 10.04
N ALA A 163 -25.11 -15.79 9.28
CA ALA A 163 -25.31 -17.24 9.38
C ALA A 163 -24.07 -18.10 9.01
N ALA A 164 -23.10 -17.51 8.29
CA ALA A 164 -21.86 -18.22 7.96
C ALA A 164 -20.75 -18.05 9.03
N LEU A 165 -20.94 -17.10 9.96
CA LEU A 165 -19.98 -16.81 11.03
C LEU A 165 -20.41 -17.39 12.39
N ASP A 166 -21.69 -17.79 12.54
CA ASP A 166 -22.26 -18.48 13.69
C ASP A 166 -22.05 -20.01 13.59
#